data_8d70ab8431807c16b84a081fe1a3a72c
#
_entry.id   8d70ab8431807c16b84a081fe1a3a72c
#
_cell.length_a   1.000
_cell.length_b   1.000
_cell.length_c   1.000
_cell.angle_alpha   90.00
_cell.angle_beta   90.00
_cell.angle_gamma   90.00
#
_symmetry.space_group_name_H-M   'P 1'
#
loop_
_entity.id
_entity.type
_entity.pdbx_description
1 polymer ?
#
loop_
_entity_poly.entity_id
_entity_poly.type
_entity_poly.pdbx_seq_one_letter_code
_entity_poly.pdbx_strand_id
1 'polypeptide(L)'
;QADTPEEAAAHGERSLSMGVAASEALTRFHADIFLDRRKQAGGWSKRVFGCAVHLDKPTETSRKRLSNAFEFVTVPVGWRDIEPNEQTFNWKPLDQWVEALTKARIPIKGSTLLSFQERFVPDWLYIWEHDFDTIRDLAFEHVRRVINRYGQYIQIWDVISGIHAGNCFSFSFEQLMELTRMSAAVAKQSAPNCYAVIDLVAPWGEYYARNQRTIPPLLYADMVVQSGVNFDAFGLQFHFGPSADGMYVRDMFQLSSILDAFAKLGKPLQITAVQVPGDIVPMRRSSTDSTEIALDGGRWRDAWSEKVQAEWLQEFLTVALSKPFIETVTWGCLSDYPDQLVPHAGLLRMDLAPKTAYKTLTKIRSDLLGGGRKQARKTVL
;
A
#
# COMPACT_ATOMS: atom_id res chain seq x y z
N GLN A 1 12.09 22.34 37.35
CA GLN A 1 13.30 21.50 37.41
C GLN A 1 12.88 20.15 37.96
N ALA A 2 13.35 19.05 37.37
CA ALA A 2 13.11 17.71 37.88
C ALA A 2 14.17 17.41 38.96
N ASP A 3 13.72 16.88 40.09
CA ASP A 3 14.63 16.60 41.21
C ASP A 3 15.25 15.19 41.10
N THR A 4 14.69 14.32 40.26
CA THR A 4 15.22 12.97 40.01
C THR A 4 15.30 12.65 38.49
N PRO A 5 16.14 11.67 38.05
CA PRO A 5 16.19 11.21 36.68
C PRO A 5 14.85 10.68 36.15
N GLU A 6 14.06 10.02 37.03
CA GLU A 6 12.73 9.51 36.69
C GLU A 6 11.75 10.65 36.43
N GLU A 7 11.76 11.71 37.22
CA GLU A 7 10.96 12.91 36.99
C GLU A 7 11.37 13.62 35.70
N ALA A 8 12.67 13.71 35.40
CA ALA A 8 13.19 14.27 34.17
C ALA A 8 12.72 13.47 32.97
N ALA A 9 12.77 12.14 33.03
CA ALA A 9 12.27 11.25 31.97
C ALA A 9 10.76 11.43 31.76
N ALA A 10 9.96 11.47 32.82
CA ALA A 10 8.50 11.68 32.74
C ALA A 10 8.15 13.05 32.17
N HIS A 11 8.88 14.10 32.50
CA HIS A 11 8.72 15.43 31.91
C HIS A 11 9.09 15.44 30.43
N GLY A 12 10.17 14.75 30.04
CA GLY A 12 10.60 14.58 28.64
C GLY A 12 9.54 13.86 27.80
N GLU A 13 9.04 12.74 28.31
CA GLU A 13 7.98 11.97 27.63
C GLU A 13 6.69 12.78 27.45
N ARG A 14 6.28 13.51 28.48
CA ARG A 14 5.10 14.39 28.40
C ARG A 14 5.30 15.51 27.38
N SER A 15 6.48 16.12 27.34
CA SER A 15 6.81 17.17 26.39
C SER A 15 6.77 16.65 24.95
N LEU A 16 7.35 15.47 24.68
CA LEU A 16 7.29 14.81 23.39
C LEU A 16 5.86 14.48 22.98
N SER A 17 5.07 13.89 23.89
CA SER A 17 3.66 13.59 23.62
C SER A 17 2.84 14.83 23.29
N MET A 18 3.06 15.94 24.00
CA MET A 18 2.40 17.21 23.69
C MET A 18 2.84 17.78 22.35
N GLY A 19 4.14 17.67 22.02
CA GLY A 19 4.67 18.08 20.72
C GLY A 19 4.04 17.31 19.55
N VAL A 20 3.96 15.98 19.67
CA VAL A 20 3.31 15.12 18.67
C VAL A 20 1.82 15.46 18.55
N ALA A 21 1.11 15.61 19.67
CA ALA A 21 -0.32 15.97 19.64
C ALA A 21 -0.56 17.34 18.99
N ALA A 22 0.29 18.32 19.25
CA ALA A 22 0.20 19.65 18.61
C ALA A 22 0.47 19.58 17.11
N SER A 23 1.47 18.80 16.67
CA SER A 23 1.78 18.62 15.24
C SER A 23 0.66 17.90 14.50
N GLU A 24 0.05 16.88 15.09
CA GLU A 24 -1.11 16.19 14.53
C GLU A 24 -2.33 17.12 14.44
N ALA A 25 -2.61 17.92 15.49
CA ALA A 25 -3.71 18.88 15.47
C ALA A 25 -3.54 19.93 14.34
N LEU A 26 -2.32 20.44 14.15
CA LEU A 26 -2.02 21.38 13.06
C LEU A 26 -2.17 20.72 11.69
N THR A 27 -1.67 19.50 11.54
CA THR A 27 -1.79 18.72 10.29
C THR A 27 -3.25 18.46 9.97
N ARG A 28 -4.06 18.11 10.96
CA ARG A 28 -5.49 17.90 10.79
C ARG A 28 -6.20 19.19 10.38
N PHE A 29 -5.94 20.29 11.04
CA PHE A 29 -6.52 21.60 10.70
C PHE A 29 -6.18 22.00 9.26
N HIS A 30 -4.92 21.84 8.86
CA HIS A 30 -4.49 22.10 7.49
C HIS A 30 -5.20 21.17 6.49
N ALA A 31 -5.28 19.88 6.79
CA ALA A 31 -5.96 18.90 5.94
C ALA A 31 -7.45 19.22 5.75
N ASP A 32 -8.16 19.62 6.81
CA ASP A 32 -9.57 19.98 6.73
C ASP A 32 -9.81 21.18 5.79
N ILE A 33 -8.95 22.20 5.83
CA ILE A 33 -9.01 23.36 4.90
C ILE A 33 -8.86 22.90 3.45
N PHE A 34 -7.87 22.04 3.17
CA PHE A 34 -7.62 21.55 1.81
C PHE A 34 -8.68 20.58 1.31
N LEU A 35 -9.24 19.76 2.20
CA LEU A 35 -10.40 18.91 1.89
C LEU A 35 -11.60 19.73 1.44
N ASP A 36 -11.91 20.81 2.16
CA ASP A 36 -13.03 21.68 1.80
C ASP A 36 -12.77 22.41 0.47
N ARG A 37 -11.54 22.90 0.23
CA ARG A 37 -11.16 23.48 -1.07
C ARG A 37 -11.29 22.45 -2.19
N ARG A 38 -10.83 21.21 -1.98
CA ARG A 38 -10.94 20.13 -2.97
C ARG A 38 -12.39 19.78 -3.28
N LYS A 39 -13.28 19.74 -2.26
CA LYS A 39 -14.72 19.57 -2.46
C LYS A 39 -15.32 20.68 -3.34
N GLN A 40 -14.95 21.92 -3.08
CA GLN A 40 -15.41 23.08 -3.85
C GLN A 40 -14.88 23.08 -5.30
N ALA A 41 -13.68 22.58 -5.53
CA ALA A 41 -13.04 22.47 -6.83
C ALA A 41 -13.50 21.27 -7.69
N GLY A 42 -14.54 20.55 -7.29
CA GLY A 42 -15.09 19.40 -8.03
C GLY A 42 -14.83 18.05 -7.37
N GLY A 43 -14.15 18.02 -6.22
CA GLY A 43 -13.98 16.81 -5.40
C GLY A 43 -12.92 15.84 -5.92
N TRP A 44 -13.23 14.56 -5.89
CA TRP A 44 -12.32 13.46 -6.26
C TRP A 44 -12.79 12.75 -7.51
N SER A 45 -11.89 12.00 -8.14
CA SER A 45 -12.27 11.06 -9.18
C SER A 45 -13.29 10.04 -8.65
N LYS A 46 -14.01 9.39 -9.56
CA LYS A 46 -15.00 8.36 -9.15
C LYS A 46 -14.36 7.06 -8.62
N ARG A 47 -13.04 6.97 -8.56
CA ARG A 47 -12.30 5.76 -8.17
C ARG A 47 -11.25 6.09 -7.13
N VAL A 48 -11.69 6.49 -5.95
CA VAL A 48 -10.78 6.94 -4.86
C VAL A 48 -10.43 5.80 -3.93
N PHE A 49 -11.43 4.99 -3.51
CA PHE A 49 -11.24 3.98 -2.50
C PHE A 49 -11.11 2.59 -3.10
N GLY A 50 -9.98 1.94 -2.85
CA GLY A 50 -9.70 0.56 -3.21
C GLY A 50 -9.53 -0.34 -2.00
N CYS A 51 -9.63 -1.64 -2.24
CA CYS A 51 -9.33 -2.65 -1.25
C CYS A 51 -8.59 -3.81 -1.90
N ALA A 52 -7.51 -4.26 -1.29
CA ALA A 52 -6.85 -5.50 -1.70
C ALA A 52 -7.58 -6.71 -1.12
N VAL A 53 -7.59 -7.79 -1.88
CA VAL A 53 -8.14 -9.08 -1.47
C VAL A 53 -7.05 -10.13 -1.44
N HIS A 54 -7.30 -11.18 -0.68
CA HIS A 54 -6.49 -12.39 -0.69
C HIS A 54 -7.04 -13.37 -1.74
N LEU A 55 -6.19 -14.27 -2.29
CA LEU A 55 -6.61 -15.25 -3.32
C LEU A 55 -7.40 -16.43 -2.75
N ASP A 56 -8.16 -16.22 -1.70
CA ASP A 56 -9.19 -17.16 -1.26
C ASP A 56 -10.39 -17.16 -2.21
N LYS A 57 -11.30 -18.11 -2.03
CA LYS A 57 -12.50 -18.18 -2.87
C LYS A 57 -13.42 -16.97 -2.64
N PRO A 58 -13.77 -16.18 -3.68
CA PRO A 58 -14.69 -15.07 -3.54
C PRO A 58 -16.09 -15.56 -3.13
N THR A 59 -16.59 -15.06 -2.00
CA THR A 59 -17.94 -15.36 -1.50
C THR A 59 -18.93 -14.26 -1.92
N GLU A 60 -20.24 -14.56 -1.84
CA GLU A 60 -21.26 -13.54 -2.06
C GLU A 60 -21.14 -12.41 -1.02
N THR A 61 -20.85 -12.77 0.22
CA THR A 61 -20.67 -11.81 1.32
C THR A 61 -19.48 -10.89 1.06
N SER A 62 -18.29 -11.43 0.68
CA SER A 62 -17.13 -10.62 0.38
C SER A 62 -17.38 -9.66 -0.79
N ARG A 63 -18.00 -10.13 -1.88
CA ARG A 63 -18.39 -9.29 -3.02
C ARG A 63 -19.33 -8.15 -2.63
N LYS A 64 -20.35 -8.44 -1.79
CA LYS A 64 -21.32 -7.47 -1.29
C LYS A 64 -20.64 -6.41 -0.41
N ARG A 65 -19.69 -6.82 0.45
CA ARG A 65 -18.88 -5.91 1.25
C ARG A 65 -18.00 -5.01 0.38
N LEU A 66 -17.34 -5.59 -0.64
CA LEU A 66 -16.52 -4.82 -1.57
C LEU A 66 -17.34 -3.78 -2.34
N SER A 67 -18.44 -4.17 -2.97
CA SER A 67 -19.28 -3.25 -3.76
C SER A 67 -19.89 -2.11 -2.94
N ASN A 68 -20.13 -2.34 -1.65
CA ASN A 68 -20.70 -1.32 -0.77
C ASN A 68 -19.70 -0.26 -0.30
N ALA A 69 -18.40 -0.59 -0.24
CA ALA A 69 -17.40 0.25 0.39
C ALA A 69 -16.33 0.79 -0.59
N PHE A 70 -16.13 0.17 -1.76
CA PHE A 70 -15.01 0.46 -2.63
C PHE A 70 -15.43 0.67 -4.07
N GLU A 71 -14.64 1.47 -4.79
CA GLU A 71 -14.80 1.75 -6.21
C GLU A 71 -14.00 0.80 -7.09
N PHE A 72 -12.95 0.16 -6.54
CA PHE A 72 -12.14 -0.85 -7.24
C PHE A 72 -11.57 -1.86 -6.24
N VAL A 73 -11.13 -2.99 -6.76
CA VAL A 73 -10.49 -4.06 -5.98
C VAL A 73 -9.12 -4.37 -6.54
N THR A 74 -8.13 -4.46 -5.67
CA THR A 74 -6.79 -4.91 -6.02
C THR A 74 -6.68 -6.42 -5.81
N VAL A 75 -6.35 -7.14 -6.87
CA VAL A 75 -6.11 -8.59 -6.83
C VAL A 75 -4.61 -8.87 -6.90
N PRO A 76 -4.08 -9.80 -6.08
CA PRO A 76 -2.68 -10.18 -6.15
C PRO A 76 -2.41 -10.98 -7.43
N VAL A 77 -1.33 -10.60 -8.12
CA VAL A 77 -0.87 -11.23 -9.35
C VAL A 77 0.61 -11.65 -9.25
N GLY A 78 1.03 -12.00 -8.04
CA GLY A 78 2.42 -12.33 -7.71
C GLY A 78 2.93 -13.55 -8.47
N TRP A 79 4.20 -13.52 -8.84
CA TRP A 79 4.84 -14.57 -9.63
C TRP A 79 4.79 -15.93 -8.92
N ARG A 80 5.13 -15.97 -7.63
CA ARG A 80 5.11 -17.20 -6.81
C ARG A 80 3.73 -17.86 -6.76
N ASP A 81 2.66 -17.07 -6.70
CA ASP A 81 1.28 -17.59 -6.62
C ASP A 81 0.80 -18.13 -7.96
N ILE A 82 1.23 -17.48 -9.05
CA ILE A 82 0.83 -17.83 -10.43
C ILE A 82 1.65 -18.99 -10.97
N GLU A 83 2.96 -19.02 -10.71
CA GLU A 83 3.88 -20.04 -11.22
C GLU A 83 4.72 -20.63 -10.07
N PRO A 84 4.09 -21.41 -9.17
CA PRO A 84 4.77 -22.00 -8.00
C PRO A 84 5.88 -22.98 -8.38
N ASN A 85 5.77 -23.64 -9.52
CA ASN A 85 6.81 -24.46 -10.14
C ASN A 85 7.02 -24.01 -11.58
N GLU A 86 8.22 -24.15 -12.08
CA GLU A 86 8.59 -23.75 -13.43
C GLU A 86 7.61 -24.32 -14.47
N GLN A 87 7.07 -23.41 -15.32
CA GLN A 87 6.06 -23.70 -16.35
C GLN A 87 4.75 -24.35 -15.84
N THR A 88 4.53 -24.36 -14.53
CA THR A 88 3.28 -24.86 -13.93
C THR A 88 2.47 -23.70 -13.36
N PHE A 89 1.34 -23.39 -14.02
CA PHE A 89 0.56 -22.19 -13.72
C PHE A 89 -0.69 -22.47 -12.91
N ASN A 90 -0.88 -21.74 -11.83
CA ASN A 90 -2.05 -21.77 -10.95
C ASN A 90 -2.96 -20.55 -11.19
N TRP A 91 -3.65 -20.53 -12.32
CA TRP A 91 -4.54 -19.42 -12.69
C TRP A 91 -5.88 -19.41 -11.94
N LYS A 92 -6.32 -20.57 -11.45
CA LYS A 92 -7.69 -20.76 -10.94
C LYS A 92 -8.10 -19.78 -9.84
N PRO A 93 -7.32 -19.49 -8.80
CA PRO A 93 -7.73 -18.52 -7.77
C PRO A 93 -7.93 -17.12 -8.34
N LEU A 94 -7.03 -16.67 -9.21
CA LEU A 94 -7.12 -15.36 -9.84
C LEU A 94 -8.27 -15.29 -10.85
N ASP A 95 -8.48 -16.32 -11.67
CA ASP A 95 -9.61 -16.41 -12.60
C ASP A 95 -10.96 -16.26 -11.86
N GLN A 96 -11.11 -16.90 -10.70
CA GLN A 96 -12.33 -16.81 -9.88
C GLN A 96 -12.60 -15.39 -9.40
N TRP A 97 -11.57 -14.66 -8.96
CA TRP A 97 -11.71 -13.27 -8.54
C TRP A 97 -12.00 -12.35 -9.72
N VAL A 98 -11.25 -12.47 -10.83
CA VAL A 98 -11.47 -11.64 -12.03
C VAL A 98 -12.88 -11.84 -12.57
N GLU A 99 -13.35 -13.09 -12.67
CA GLU A 99 -14.71 -13.40 -13.12
C GLU A 99 -15.77 -12.80 -12.16
N ALA A 100 -15.59 -12.98 -10.85
CA ALA A 100 -16.52 -12.49 -9.85
C ALA A 100 -16.64 -10.97 -9.84
N LEU A 101 -15.52 -10.24 -9.95
CA LEU A 101 -15.47 -8.79 -9.98
C LEU A 101 -16.00 -8.22 -11.30
N THR A 102 -15.66 -8.86 -12.43
CA THR A 102 -16.17 -8.49 -13.75
C THR A 102 -17.71 -8.62 -13.82
N LYS A 103 -18.26 -9.73 -13.33
CA LYS A 103 -19.73 -9.92 -13.21
C LYS A 103 -20.39 -8.85 -12.33
N ALA A 104 -19.71 -8.45 -11.27
CA ALA A 104 -20.18 -7.39 -10.36
C ALA A 104 -19.94 -5.97 -10.91
N ARG A 105 -19.25 -5.82 -12.06
CA ARG A 105 -18.83 -4.54 -12.66
C ARG A 105 -17.99 -3.69 -11.73
N ILE A 106 -17.16 -4.34 -10.90
CA ILE A 106 -16.19 -3.69 -10.03
C ILE A 106 -14.86 -3.60 -10.77
N PRO A 107 -14.29 -2.41 -10.97
CA PRO A 107 -12.97 -2.23 -11.57
C PRO A 107 -11.89 -3.00 -10.82
N ILE A 108 -10.92 -3.53 -11.56
CA ILE A 108 -9.87 -4.38 -11.01
C ILE A 108 -8.51 -3.72 -11.25
N LYS A 109 -7.66 -3.75 -10.21
CA LYS A 109 -6.24 -3.43 -10.27
C LYS A 109 -5.43 -4.70 -10.01
N GLY A 110 -4.39 -4.95 -10.77
CA GLY A 110 -3.43 -6.04 -10.52
C GLY A 110 -2.23 -5.56 -9.73
N SER A 111 -1.89 -6.21 -8.65
CA SER A 111 -0.73 -5.92 -7.80
C SER A 111 -0.20 -7.24 -7.21
N THR A 112 1.06 -7.46 -7.16
CA THR A 112 2.24 -6.87 -7.77
C THR A 112 2.67 -7.77 -8.91
N LEU A 113 2.90 -7.23 -10.13
CA LEU A 113 3.34 -8.06 -11.25
C LEU A 113 4.74 -8.62 -11.01
N LEU A 114 5.68 -7.75 -10.63
CA LEU A 114 7.06 -8.11 -10.39
C LEU A 114 7.54 -7.59 -9.05
N SER A 115 8.07 -8.48 -8.23
CA SER A 115 8.80 -8.15 -7.01
C SER A 115 9.86 -9.22 -6.76
N PHE A 116 11.04 -8.78 -6.33
CA PHE A 116 12.15 -9.67 -5.97
C PHE A 116 12.35 -9.78 -4.46
N GLN A 117 11.35 -9.43 -3.67
CA GLN A 117 11.31 -9.80 -2.26
C GLN A 117 11.02 -11.29 -2.12
N GLU A 118 11.68 -11.97 -1.21
CA GLU A 118 11.65 -13.43 -1.02
C GLU A 118 10.25 -14.05 -1.05
N ARG A 119 9.28 -13.38 -0.42
CA ARG A 119 7.89 -13.87 -0.36
C ARG A 119 7.15 -13.91 -1.71
N PHE A 120 7.64 -13.18 -2.73
CA PHE A 120 7.00 -13.09 -4.05
C PHE A 120 7.75 -13.85 -5.14
N VAL A 121 8.97 -14.30 -4.84
CA VAL A 121 9.82 -15.03 -5.80
C VAL A 121 9.52 -16.53 -5.68
N PRO A 122 9.23 -17.22 -6.79
CA PRO A 122 9.05 -18.68 -6.78
C PRO A 122 10.38 -19.39 -6.48
N ASP A 123 10.30 -20.47 -5.72
CA ASP A 123 11.49 -21.18 -5.23
C ASP A 123 12.37 -21.73 -6.36
N TRP A 124 11.78 -22.13 -7.47
CA TRP A 124 12.51 -22.63 -8.64
C TRP A 124 13.40 -21.58 -9.32
N LEU A 125 13.11 -20.27 -9.14
CA LEU A 125 13.90 -19.19 -9.75
C LEU A 125 15.31 -19.07 -9.15
N TYR A 126 15.52 -19.56 -7.92
CA TYR A 126 16.83 -19.50 -7.26
C TYR A 126 17.92 -20.29 -7.95
N ILE A 127 17.58 -21.25 -8.84
CA ILE A 127 18.59 -21.97 -9.64
C ILE A 127 19.37 -21.00 -10.55
N TRP A 128 18.77 -19.84 -10.86
CA TRP A 128 19.34 -18.81 -11.73
C TRP A 128 19.93 -17.61 -10.96
N GLU A 129 20.13 -17.72 -9.64
CA GLU A 129 20.52 -16.58 -8.78
C GLU A 129 21.78 -15.81 -9.23
N HIS A 130 22.67 -16.45 -10.01
CA HIS A 130 23.88 -15.84 -10.57
C HIS A 130 23.80 -15.49 -12.06
N ASP A 131 22.65 -15.70 -12.69
CA ASP A 131 22.41 -15.42 -14.10
C ASP A 131 21.29 -14.36 -14.27
N PHE A 132 21.70 -13.11 -14.20
CA PHE A 132 20.78 -11.97 -14.33
C PHE A 132 20.04 -11.96 -15.67
N ASP A 133 20.70 -12.29 -16.77
CA ASP A 133 20.08 -12.26 -18.09
C ASP A 133 18.93 -13.25 -18.18
N THR A 134 19.13 -14.46 -17.66
CA THR A 134 18.05 -15.47 -17.58
C THR A 134 16.92 -15.02 -16.66
N ILE A 135 17.21 -14.45 -15.48
CA ILE A 135 16.17 -13.93 -14.57
C ILE A 135 15.39 -12.80 -15.24
N ARG A 136 16.05 -11.88 -15.92
CA ARG A 136 15.40 -10.78 -16.65
C ARG A 136 14.46 -11.31 -17.73
N ASP A 137 14.89 -12.28 -18.52
CA ASP A 137 14.09 -12.84 -19.62
C ASP A 137 12.89 -13.63 -19.09
N LEU A 138 13.05 -14.37 -17.99
CA LEU A 138 11.95 -15.03 -17.29
C LEU A 138 10.95 -14.02 -16.70
N ALA A 139 11.44 -12.93 -16.10
CA ALA A 139 10.60 -11.85 -15.58
C ALA A 139 9.82 -11.15 -16.71
N PHE A 140 10.46 -10.89 -17.85
CA PHE A 140 9.81 -10.38 -19.06
C PHE A 140 8.64 -11.28 -19.47
N GLU A 141 8.87 -12.58 -19.60
CA GLU A 141 7.85 -13.54 -19.98
C GLU A 141 6.70 -13.64 -18.97
N HIS A 142 7.02 -13.58 -17.67
CA HIS A 142 6.01 -13.56 -16.62
C HIS A 142 5.08 -12.34 -16.76
N VAL A 143 5.63 -11.13 -16.81
CA VAL A 143 4.87 -9.89 -16.96
C VAL A 143 4.01 -9.92 -18.22
N ARG A 144 4.59 -10.29 -19.34
CA ARG A 144 3.90 -10.41 -20.64
C ARG A 144 2.73 -11.39 -20.57
N ARG A 145 2.94 -12.56 -20.00
CA ARG A 145 1.94 -13.62 -19.87
C ARG A 145 0.75 -13.21 -19.02
N VAL A 146 1.00 -12.61 -17.86
CA VAL A 146 -0.06 -12.16 -16.97
C VAL A 146 -0.90 -11.05 -17.64
N ILE A 147 -0.26 -10.06 -18.23
CA ILE A 147 -0.97 -8.95 -18.87
C ILE A 147 -1.73 -9.40 -20.11
N ASN A 148 -1.16 -10.28 -20.94
CA ASN A 148 -1.88 -10.83 -22.09
C ASN A 148 -3.13 -11.62 -21.69
N ARG A 149 -3.11 -12.30 -20.52
CA ARG A 149 -4.27 -13.04 -20.02
C ARG A 149 -5.35 -12.13 -19.46
N TYR A 150 -4.98 -11.10 -18.70
CA TYR A 150 -5.94 -10.31 -17.91
C TYR A 150 -6.09 -8.85 -18.35
N GLY A 151 -5.30 -8.36 -19.30
CA GLY A 151 -5.29 -6.95 -19.70
C GLY A 151 -6.62 -6.42 -20.26
N GLN A 152 -7.50 -7.29 -20.73
CA GLN A 152 -8.86 -6.90 -21.11
C GLN A 152 -9.77 -6.59 -19.88
N TYR A 153 -9.45 -7.12 -18.70
CA TYR A 153 -10.22 -6.95 -17.47
C TYR A 153 -9.56 -5.98 -16.49
N ILE A 154 -8.22 -5.94 -16.50
CA ILE A 154 -7.40 -5.18 -15.57
C ILE A 154 -6.65 -4.09 -16.32
N GLN A 155 -6.93 -2.84 -15.99
CA GLN A 155 -6.33 -1.69 -16.69
C GLN A 155 -5.25 -0.98 -15.87
N ILE A 156 -5.16 -1.23 -14.56
CA ILE A 156 -4.17 -0.62 -13.67
C ILE A 156 -3.30 -1.73 -13.10
N TRP A 157 -1.98 -1.55 -13.19
CA TRP A 157 -1.01 -2.54 -12.78
C TRP A 157 0.10 -1.92 -11.93
N ASP A 158 0.36 -2.50 -10.76
CA ASP A 158 1.62 -2.28 -10.08
C ASP A 158 2.67 -3.15 -10.77
N VAL A 159 3.39 -2.54 -11.73
CA VAL A 159 4.26 -3.29 -12.66
C VAL A 159 5.51 -3.82 -11.99
N ILE A 160 6.02 -3.10 -10.98
CA ILE A 160 7.12 -3.55 -10.13
C ILE A 160 6.95 -2.95 -8.73
N SER A 161 7.23 -3.72 -7.68
CA SER A 161 7.09 -3.28 -6.29
C SER A 161 8.30 -3.64 -5.45
N GLY A 162 8.75 -2.67 -4.64
CA GLY A 162 9.69 -2.85 -3.55
C GLY A 162 11.12 -3.27 -3.94
N ILE A 163 11.48 -3.23 -5.22
CA ILE A 163 12.81 -3.67 -5.70
C ILE A 163 13.95 -2.86 -5.08
N HIS A 164 13.68 -1.60 -4.72
CA HIS A 164 14.64 -0.69 -4.08
C HIS A 164 14.93 -1.05 -2.62
N ALA A 165 13.97 -1.68 -1.92
CA ALA A 165 14.08 -1.99 -0.49
C ALA A 165 14.79 -3.31 -0.22
N GLY A 166 14.87 -4.17 -1.22
CA GLY A 166 15.57 -5.45 -1.12
C GLY A 166 15.21 -6.38 -2.27
N ASN A 167 16.18 -7.21 -2.63
CA ASN A 167 15.99 -8.28 -3.59
C ASN A 167 16.79 -9.50 -3.14
N CYS A 168 16.26 -10.68 -3.37
CA CYS A 168 16.89 -11.94 -2.95
C CYS A 168 18.06 -12.38 -3.83
N PHE A 169 18.31 -11.70 -4.97
CA PHE A 169 19.36 -12.05 -5.94
C PHE A 169 20.55 -11.09 -5.94
N SER A 170 20.61 -10.16 -4.99
CA SER A 170 21.72 -9.19 -4.88
C SER A 170 22.02 -8.42 -6.17
N PHE A 171 20.99 -8.01 -6.90
CA PHE A 171 21.11 -7.23 -8.13
C PHE A 171 21.89 -5.94 -7.93
N SER A 172 22.69 -5.58 -8.94
CA SER A 172 23.33 -4.28 -9.00
C SER A 172 22.30 -3.17 -9.23
N PHE A 173 22.74 -1.94 -9.02
CA PHE A 173 21.91 -0.77 -9.27
C PHE A 173 21.40 -0.71 -10.72
N GLU A 174 22.29 -0.97 -11.68
CA GLU A 174 21.96 -0.97 -13.12
C GLU A 174 20.93 -2.04 -13.44
N GLN A 175 21.07 -3.23 -12.86
CA GLN A 175 20.12 -4.34 -13.00
C GLN A 175 18.73 -4.01 -12.43
N LEU A 176 18.67 -3.34 -11.25
CA LEU A 176 17.43 -2.86 -10.68
C LEU A 176 16.71 -1.86 -11.60
N MET A 177 17.45 -0.93 -12.18
CA MET A 177 16.91 0.06 -13.12
C MET A 177 16.49 -0.59 -14.45
N GLU A 178 17.20 -1.60 -14.91
CA GLU A 178 16.86 -2.38 -16.11
C GLU A 178 15.54 -3.14 -15.91
N LEU A 179 15.38 -3.86 -14.80
CA LEU A 179 14.13 -4.56 -14.46
C LEU A 179 12.95 -3.60 -14.30
N THR A 180 13.18 -2.42 -13.72
CA THR A 180 12.15 -1.38 -13.59
C THR A 180 11.70 -0.87 -14.96
N ARG A 181 12.64 -0.57 -15.84
CA ARG A 181 12.34 -0.12 -17.20
C ARG A 181 11.65 -1.22 -18.02
N MET A 182 12.16 -2.44 -17.92
CA MET A 182 11.63 -3.60 -18.63
C MET A 182 10.18 -3.85 -18.22
N SER A 183 9.86 -3.91 -16.92
CA SER A 183 8.51 -4.20 -16.44
C SER A 183 7.47 -3.18 -16.91
N ALA A 184 7.82 -1.88 -16.86
CA ALA A 184 6.95 -0.82 -17.36
C ALA A 184 6.77 -0.88 -18.89
N ALA A 185 7.86 -1.13 -19.63
CA ALA A 185 7.84 -1.21 -21.08
C ALA A 185 6.99 -2.40 -21.58
N VAL A 186 7.19 -3.58 -20.99
CA VAL A 186 6.42 -4.79 -21.34
C VAL A 186 4.93 -4.60 -21.04
N ALA A 187 4.60 -3.98 -19.91
CA ALA A 187 3.22 -3.68 -19.56
C ALA A 187 2.55 -2.79 -20.63
N LYS A 188 3.23 -1.70 -21.02
CA LYS A 188 2.72 -0.78 -22.06
C LYS A 188 2.70 -1.39 -23.44
N GLN A 189 3.61 -2.31 -23.77
CA GLN A 189 3.59 -3.04 -25.05
C GLN A 189 2.45 -4.05 -25.12
N SER A 190 2.22 -4.80 -24.04
CA SER A 190 1.19 -5.83 -23.96
C SER A 190 -0.23 -5.26 -23.82
N ALA A 191 -0.36 -4.10 -23.15
CA ALA A 191 -1.62 -3.38 -22.98
C ALA A 191 -1.36 -1.86 -23.11
N PRO A 192 -1.38 -1.28 -24.32
CA PRO A 192 -0.97 0.11 -24.57
C PRO A 192 -1.71 1.17 -23.74
N ASN A 193 -2.96 0.89 -23.38
CA ASN A 193 -3.80 1.79 -22.59
C ASN A 193 -3.75 1.49 -21.08
N CYS A 194 -2.89 0.57 -20.62
CA CYS A 194 -2.80 0.27 -19.20
C CYS A 194 -2.20 1.46 -18.43
N TYR A 195 -2.61 1.59 -17.18
CA TYR A 195 -2.05 2.52 -16.22
C TYR A 195 -0.96 1.79 -15.41
N ALA A 196 0.28 2.14 -15.64
CA ALA A 196 1.45 1.50 -15.05
C ALA A 196 1.91 2.26 -13.80
N VAL A 197 1.94 1.58 -12.66
CA VAL A 197 2.35 2.13 -11.37
C VAL A 197 3.66 1.47 -10.94
N ILE A 198 4.64 2.28 -10.55
CA ILE A 198 5.86 1.80 -9.90
C ILE A 198 5.66 1.96 -8.40
N ASP A 199 5.69 0.84 -7.68
CA ASP A 199 5.23 0.77 -6.31
C ASP A 199 6.39 0.73 -5.32
N LEU A 200 6.36 1.62 -4.33
CA LEU A 200 7.40 1.86 -3.35
C LEU A 200 6.95 1.38 -1.96
N VAL A 201 7.76 0.53 -1.35
CA VAL A 201 7.54 0.05 0.01
C VAL A 201 8.43 0.82 1.00
N ALA A 202 8.07 0.81 2.27
CA ALA A 202 8.84 1.42 3.36
C ALA A 202 9.36 2.84 2.99
N PRO A 203 8.46 3.82 2.75
CA PRO A 203 8.78 5.10 2.10
C PRO A 203 9.77 5.99 2.87
N TRP A 204 10.04 5.70 4.15
CA TRP A 204 11.10 6.37 4.93
C TRP A 204 12.50 5.79 4.73
N GLY A 205 12.61 4.58 4.15
CA GLY A 205 13.90 3.98 3.80
C GLY A 205 14.75 3.51 4.98
N GLU A 206 14.15 3.17 6.12
CA GLU A 206 14.86 2.73 7.35
C GLU A 206 15.78 1.54 7.10
N TYR A 207 15.39 0.63 6.22
CA TYR A 207 16.16 -0.54 5.80
C TYR A 207 17.55 -0.20 5.26
N TYR A 208 17.75 1.00 4.69
CA TYR A 208 19.02 1.44 4.13
C TYR A 208 20.13 1.56 5.19
N ALA A 209 19.75 1.92 6.41
CA ALA A 209 20.71 1.99 7.52
C ALA A 209 21.32 0.62 7.86
N ARG A 210 20.60 -0.47 7.62
CA ARG A 210 21.06 -1.85 7.88
C ARG A 210 21.66 -2.51 6.65
N ASN A 211 21.19 -2.17 5.47
CA ASN A 211 21.65 -2.76 4.21
C ASN A 211 21.87 -1.70 3.14
N GLN A 212 23.11 -1.21 3.03
CA GLN A 212 23.50 -0.20 2.05
C GLN A 212 23.55 -0.70 0.59
N ARG A 213 23.25 -1.98 0.34
CA ARG A 213 23.02 -2.50 -1.02
C ARG A 213 21.61 -2.18 -1.54
N THR A 214 20.74 -1.69 -0.67
CA THR A 214 19.41 -1.18 -1.02
C THR A 214 19.50 0.27 -1.48
N ILE A 215 18.39 0.83 -1.94
CA ILE A 215 18.35 2.22 -2.42
C ILE A 215 17.28 2.98 -1.61
N PRO A 216 17.58 4.17 -1.05
CA PRO A 216 16.55 5.00 -0.43
C PRO A 216 15.38 5.27 -1.40
N PRO A 217 14.12 5.18 -0.94
CA PRO A 217 12.96 5.17 -1.84
C PRO A 217 12.80 6.47 -2.65
N LEU A 218 13.08 7.63 -2.06
CA LEU A 218 13.05 8.91 -2.79
C LEU A 218 14.16 8.98 -3.85
N LEU A 219 15.36 8.47 -3.55
CA LEU A 219 16.46 8.42 -4.51
C LEU A 219 16.10 7.50 -5.69
N TYR A 220 15.61 6.29 -5.42
CA TYR A 220 15.17 5.37 -6.46
C TYR A 220 14.09 6.00 -7.34
N ALA A 221 13.06 6.61 -6.73
CA ALA A 221 11.97 7.24 -7.47
C ALA A 221 12.46 8.41 -8.36
N ASP A 222 13.38 9.25 -7.85
CA ASP A 222 13.99 10.34 -8.63
C ASP A 222 14.75 9.79 -9.84
N MET A 223 15.55 8.74 -9.64
CA MET A 223 16.31 8.10 -10.72
C MET A 223 15.40 7.45 -11.77
N VAL A 224 14.28 6.87 -11.37
CA VAL A 224 13.27 6.35 -12.30
C VAL A 224 12.71 7.46 -13.18
N VAL A 225 12.39 8.61 -12.61
CA VAL A 225 11.93 9.79 -13.38
C VAL A 225 13.01 10.28 -14.33
N GLN A 226 14.24 10.47 -13.83
CA GLN A 226 15.36 11.00 -14.62
C GLN A 226 15.78 10.05 -15.76
N SER A 227 15.64 8.73 -15.58
CA SER A 227 15.95 7.74 -16.62
C SER A 227 14.88 7.62 -17.71
N GLY A 228 13.80 8.41 -17.66
CA GLY A 228 12.78 8.45 -18.70
C GLY A 228 11.93 7.19 -18.80
N VAL A 229 11.77 6.44 -17.72
CA VAL A 229 10.86 5.28 -17.68
C VAL A 229 9.44 5.74 -17.99
N ASN A 230 8.77 5.04 -18.91
CA ASN A 230 7.39 5.34 -19.27
C ASN A 230 6.41 4.65 -18.31
N PHE A 231 5.96 5.39 -17.29
CA PHE A 231 4.97 4.97 -16.30
C PHE A 231 4.06 6.14 -15.93
N ASP A 232 2.94 5.86 -15.26
CA ASP A 232 1.89 6.87 -15.02
C ASP A 232 1.91 7.45 -13.60
N ALA A 233 2.14 6.63 -12.58
CA ALA A 233 2.12 7.06 -11.18
C ALA A 233 3.11 6.28 -10.32
N PHE A 234 3.47 6.85 -9.16
CA PHE A 234 4.09 6.09 -8.08
C PHE A 234 3.02 5.52 -7.14
N GLY A 235 3.24 4.28 -6.70
CA GLY A 235 2.54 3.67 -5.58
C GLY A 235 3.32 3.86 -4.29
N LEU A 236 2.62 3.99 -3.16
CA LEU A 236 3.22 4.02 -1.83
C LEU A 236 2.50 3.02 -0.93
N GLN A 237 3.27 2.17 -0.24
CA GLN A 237 2.75 1.23 0.75
C GLN A 237 3.09 1.69 2.16
N PHE A 238 2.07 1.68 3.02
CA PHE A 238 2.18 2.00 4.44
C PHE A 238 1.67 0.84 5.29
N HIS A 239 2.59 0.17 5.96
CA HIS A 239 2.28 -0.91 6.90
C HIS A 239 2.85 -0.51 8.27
N PHE A 240 2.02 -0.43 9.29
CA PHE A 240 2.44 0.00 10.62
C PHE A 240 2.06 -1.02 11.70
N GLY A 241 2.82 -0.99 12.80
CA GLY A 241 2.55 -1.73 14.01
C GLY A 241 3.52 -2.85 14.33
N PRO A 242 3.90 -3.74 13.40
CA PRO A 242 4.97 -4.69 13.64
C PRO A 242 6.33 -4.01 13.87
N SER A 243 7.17 -4.62 14.72
CA SER A 243 8.54 -4.16 14.94
C SER A 243 9.44 -4.63 13.79
N ALA A 244 9.40 -3.92 12.67
CA ALA A 244 10.19 -4.20 11.49
C ALA A 244 10.51 -2.91 10.74
N ASP A 245 11.60 -2.90 9.95
CA ASP A 245 11.99 -1.74 9.15
C ASP A 245 10.86 -1.30 8.23
N GLY A 246 10.56 -0.01 8.26
CA GLY A 246 9.48 0.59 7.49
C GLY A 246 8.08 0.43 8.09
N MET A 247 7.94 -0.29 9.21
CA MET A 247 6.65 -0.58 9.84
C MET A 247 6.43 0.13 11.18
N TYR A 248 7.40 0.93 11.63
CA TYR A 248 7.26 1.74 12.83
C TYR A 248 6.17 2.80 12.66
N VAL A 249 5.34 2.95 13.69
CA VAL A 249 4.22 3.89 13.67
C VAL A 249 4.72 5.33 13.50
N ARG A 250 4.07 6.09 12.63
CA ARG A 250 4.34 7.51 12.35
C ARG A 250 3.14 8.35 12.71
N ASP A 251 3.40 9.57 13.17
CA ASP A 251 2.36 10.57 13.36
C ASP A 251 1.84 11.12 12.01
N MET A 252 0.71 11.82 12.05
CA MET A 252 0.06 12.34 10.83
C MET A 252 0.88 13.45 10.15
N PHE A 253 1.75 14.16 10.87
CA PHE A 253 2.62 15.16 10.27
C PHE A 253 3.73 14.50 9.42
N GLN A 254 4.35 13.42 9.94
CA GLN A 254 5.34 12.66 9.19
C GLN A 254 4.72 12.01 7.95
N LEU A 255 3.49 11.48 8.06
CA LEU A 255 2.72 10.96 6.92
C LEU A 255 2.44 12.04 5.88
N SER A 256 1.97 13.22 6.30
CA SER A 256 1.77 14.36 5.41
C SER A 256 3.05 14.76 4.70
N SER A 257 4.16 14.84 5.44
CA SER A 257 5.46 15.29 4.94
C SER A 257 6.05 14.33 3.90
N ILE A 258 5.94 13.02 4.13
CA ILE A 258 6.47 12.03 3.15
C ILE A 258 5.67 12.06 1.86
N LEU A 259 4.34 12.21 1.92
CA LEU A 259 3.51 12.37 0.72
C LEU A 259 3.91 13.62 -0.08
N ASP A 260 4.17 14.74 0.59
CA ASP A 260 4.64 15.98 -0.05
C ASP A 260 6.05 15.84 -0.65
N ALA A 261 6.91 15.02 -0.04
CA ALA A 261 8.24 14.75 -0.56
C ALA A 261 8.17 14.00 -1.90
N PHE A 262 7.36 12.95 -2.01
CA PHE A 262 7.17 12.21 -3.26
C PHE A 262 6.43 13.02 -4.34
N ALA A 263 5.52 13.91 -3.95
CA ALA A 263 4.81 14.78 -4.90
C ALA A 263 5.75 15.71 -5.70
N LYS A 264 6.92 16.07 -5.13
CA LYS A 264 7.94 16.90 -5.80
C LYS A 264 8.54 16.23 -7.04
N LEU A 265 8.40 14.93 -7.19
CA LEU A 265 8.84 14.17 -8.37
C LEU A 265 7.94 14.40 -9.60
N GLY A 266 6.84 15.15 -9.46
CA GLY A 266 5.97 15.56 -10.57
C GLY A 266 5.09 14.45 -11.13
N LYS A 267 4.97 13.32 -10.44
CA LYS A 267 4.07 12.21 -10.81
C LYS A 267 2.89 12.12 -9.84
N PRO A 268 1.71 11.70 -10.31
CA PRO A 268 0.61 11.34 -9.43
C PRO A 268 1.02 10.23 -8.44
N LEU A 269 0.37 10.22 -7.27
CA LEU A 269 0.61 9.21 -6.24
C LEU A 269 -0.65 8.38 -6.01
N GLN A 270 -0.48 7.07 -5.84
CA GLN A 270 -1.48 6.14 -5.36
C GLN A 270 -1.03 5.55 -4.02
N ILE A 271 -1.89 5.52 -3.03
CA ILE A 271 -1.65 4.69 -1.86
C ILE A 271 -2.09 3.27 -2.24
N THR A 272 -1.12 2.43 -2.56
CA THR A 272 -1.35 1.07 -3.09
C THR A 272 -1.67 0.05 -2.02
N ALA A 273 -1.18 0.29 -0.80
CA ALA A 273 -1.60 -0.44 0.39
C ALA A 273 -1.44 0.43 1.63
N VAL A 274 -2.43 0.41 2.51
CA VAL A 274 -2.32 0.95 3.86
C VAL A 274 -2.91 -0.05 4.85
N GLN A 275 -2.17 -0.31 5.94
CA GLN A 275 -2.57 -1.25 6.99
C GLN A 275 -2.07 -0.78 8.35
N VAL A 276 -2.94 -0.87 9.35
CA VAL A 276 -2.62 -0.74 10.77
C VAL A 276 -3.32 -1.83 11.56
N PRO A 277 -2.77 -2.25 12.72
CA PRO A 277 -3.35 -3.32 13.51
C PRO A 277 -4.77 -2.99 14.01
N GLY A 278 -5.61 -4.01 14.08
CA GLY A 278 -6.93 -3.93 14.73
C GLY A 278 -6.93 -4.49 16.15
N ASP A 279 -5.78 -4.95 16.65
CA ASP A 279 -5.59 -5.47 17.99
C ASP A 279 -4.11 -5.31 18.40
N ILE A 280 -3.80 -5.59 19.67
CA ILE A 280 -2.45 -5.49 20.20
C ILE A 280 -1.52 -6.40 19.39
N VAL A 281 -0.40 -5.84 18.93
CA VAL A 281 0.63 -6.59 18.22
C VAL A 281 1.49 -7.31 19.26
N PRO A 282 1.57 -8.66 19.22
CA PRO A 282 2.46 -9.40 20.11
C PRO A 282 3.91 -9.01 19.85
N MET A 283 4.68 -8.77 20.93
CA MET A 283 6.11 -8.58 20.81
C MET A 283 6.76 -9.85 20.27
N ARG A 284 7.42 -9.79 19.11
CA ARG A 284 8.26 -10.88 18.61
C ARG A 284 9.60 -10.82 19.32
N ARG A 285 9.95 -11.89 20.03
CA ARG A 285 11.33 -12.09 20.52
C ARG A 285 12.18 -12.60 19.36
N SER A 286 13.28 -11.92 19.06
CA SER A 286 14.28 -12.46 18.13
C SER A 286 15.00 -13.66 18.79
N SER A 287 15.25 -14.72 18.05
CA SER A 287 15.79 -15.98 18.59
C SER A 287 17.32 -16.04 18.65
N THR A 288 18.02 -14.95 18.38
CA THR A 288 19.46 -15.02 18.08
C THR A 288 20.39 -14.23 19.03
N ASP A 289 19.89 -13.47 20.02
CA ASP A 289 20.82 -12.79 20.93
C ASP A 289 20.24 -12.64 22.36
N SER A 290 21.06 -12.89 23.37
CA SER A 290 20.70 -12.96 24.79
C SER A 290 20.49 -11.58 25.47
N THR A 291 20.54 -10.48 24.70
CA THR A 291 20.26 -9.11 25.15
C THR A 291 19.15 -8.45 24.33
N GLU A 292 18.01 -9.13 24.21
CA GLU A 292 16.91 -8.64 23.39
C GLU A 292 16.17 -7.49 24.08
N ILE A 293 16.33 -6.30 23.53
CA ILE A 293 15.34 -5.24 23.67
C ILE A 293 14.20 -5.61 22.73
N ALA A 294 13.07 -6.05 23.28
CA ALA A 294 11.84 -6.22 22.51
C ALA A 294 11.43 -4.85 21.96
N LEU A 295 11.74 -4.60 20.70
CA LEU A 295 11.33 -3.38 20.03
C LEU A 295 9.83 -3.48 19.75
N ASP A 296 9.07 -2.55 20.31
CA ASP A 296 7.67 -2.32 19.94
C ASP A 296 7.64 -1.54 18.62
N GLY A 297 6.81 -1.92 17.68
CA GLY A 297 6.57 -1.16 16.42
C GLY A 297 5.88 0.17 16.65
N GLY A 298 5.51 0.44 17.90
CA GLY A 298 4.87 1.67 18.36
C GLY A 298 3.35 1.58 18.45
N ARG A 299 2.81 2.60 19.11
CA ARG A 299 1.37 2.81 19.28
C ARG A 299 0.98 4.16 18.70
N TRP A 300 -0.26 4.32 18.32
CA TRP A 300 -0.78 5.62 17.90
C TRP A 300 -1.85 6.09 18.89
N ARG A 301 -1.54 7.13 19.67
CA ARG A 301 -2.34 7.69 20.77
C ARG A 301 -2.62 6.68 21.88
N ASP A 302 -3.19 5.51 21.56
CA ASP A 302 -3.54 4.41 22.45
C ASP A 302 -3.04 3.06 21.92
N ALA A 303 -3.18 1.99 22.72
CA ALA A 303 -2.91 0.63 22.28
C ALA A 303 -3.85 0.24 21.12
N TRP A 304 -3.32 -0.53 20.17
CA TRP A 304 -4.10 -0.95 19.01
C TRP A 304 -5.36 -1.73 19.39
N SER A 305 -6.45 -1.40 18.75
CA SER A 305 -7.77 -2.00 18.89
C SER A 305 -8.61 -1.64 17.65
N GLU A 306 -9.75 -2.29 17.43
CA GLU A 306 -10.66 -1.91 16.34
C GLU A 306 -11.10 -0.43 16.39
N LYS A 307 -11.16 0.16 17.57
CA LYS A 307 -11.47 1.58 17.77
C LYS A 307 -10.33 2.45 17.27
N VAL A 308 -9.10 2.19 17.75
CA VAL A 308 -7.89 2.94 17.37
C VAL A 308 -7.60 2.78 15.88
N GLN A 309 -7.77 1.58 15.31
CA GLN A 309 -7.70 1.36 13.87
C GLN A 309 -8.65 2.28 13.09
N ALA A 310 -9.89 2.41 13.54
CA ALA A 310 -10.90 3.25 12.89
C ALA A 310 -10.60 4.74 13.00
N GLU A 311 -10.12 5.18 14.16
CA GLU A 311 -9.71 6.58 14.40
C GLU A 311 -8.48 6.92 13.53
N TRP A 312 -7.47 6.05 13.49
CA TRP A 312 -6.30 6.21 12.66
C TRP A 312 -6.66 6.29 11.17
N LEU A 313 -7.50 5.36 10.70
CA LEU A 313 -7.99 5.37 9.33
C LEU A 313 -8.69 6.68 8.97
N GLN A 314 -9.51 7.22 9.86
CA GLN A 314 -10.18 8.51 9.63
C GLN A 314 -9.17 9.65 9.48
N GLU A 315 -8.19 9.75 10.38
CA GLU A 315 -7.15 10.78 10.34
C GLU A 315 -6.27 10.65 9.09
N PHE A 316 -5.83 9.42 8.78
CA PHE A 316 -5.04 9.14 7.60
C PHE A 316 -5.77 9.53 6.30
N LEU A 317 -7.04 9.13 6.16
CA LEU A 317 -7.85 9.49 4.98
C LEU A 317 -8.05 11.00 4.86
N THR A 318 -8.22 11.69 5.99
CA THR A 318 -8.32 13.16 6.01
C THR A 318 -7.06 13.80 5.45
N VAL A 319 -5.89 13.36 5.91
CA VAL A 319 -4.59 13.87 5.44
C VAL A 319 -4.36 13.49 3.97
N ALA A 320 -4.48 12.22 3.60
CA ALA A 320 -4.21 11.75 2.26
C ALA A 320 -5.13 12.39 1.21
N LEU A 321 -6.42 12.44 1.49
CA LEU A 321 -7.42 12.99 0.55
C LEU A 321 -7.42 14.52 0.48
N SER A 322 -6.82 15.21 1.42
CA SER A 322 -6.60 16.65 1.32
C SER A 322 -5.61 17.03 0.22
N LYS A 323 -4.75 16.09 -0.19
CA LYS A 323 -3.67 16.32 -1.15
C LYS A 323 -4.15 16.04 -2.58
N PRO A 324 -4.10 17.03 -3.49
CA PRO A 324 -4.66 16.90 -4.84
C PRO A 324 -3.93 15.88 -5.72
N PHE A 325 -2.67 15.60 -5.42
CA PHE A 325 -1.84 14.65 -6.14
C PHE A 325 -2.05 13.19 -5.72
N ILE A 326 -2.83 12.92 -4.66
CA ILE A 326 -3.27 11.57 -4.31
C ILE A 326 -4.51 11.21 -5.14
N GLU A 327 -4.36 10.20 -5.99
CA GLU A 327 -5.43 9.72 -6.86
C GLU A 327 -6.32 8.69 -6.18
N THR A 328 -5.70 7.71 -5.51
CA THR A 328 -6.41 6.58 -4.89
C THR A 328 -5.81 6.21 -3.55
N VAL A 329 -6.64 5.63 -2.68
CA VAL A 329 -6.21 5.02 -1.43
C VAL A 329 -6.77 3.60 -1.35
N THR A 330 -5.88 2.61 -1.25
CA THR A 330 -6.22 1.20 -1.16
C THR A 330 -5.97 0.70 0.27
N TRP A 331 -6.99 0.13 0.90
CA TRP A 331 -6.79 -0.62 2.13
C TRP A 331 -6.18 -1.99 1.83
N GLY A 332 -5.14 -2.38 2.54
CA GLY A 332 -4.28 -3.50 2.18
C GLY A 332 -4.88 -4.90 2.34
N CYS A 333 -6.01 -5.06 3.03
CA CYS A 333 -6.74 -6.33 3.08
C CYS A 333 -8.21 -6.12 3.49
N LEU A 334 -9.11 -6.89 2.86
CA LEU A 334 -10.55 -6.82 3.15
C LEU A 334 -10.88 -7.39 4.53
N SER A 335 -10.39 -8.58 4.82
CA SER A 335 -10.68 -9.33 6.05
C SER A 335 -9.41 -9.81 6.69
N ASP A 336 -9.49 -10.09 7.97
CA ASP A 336 -8.42 -10.79 8.69
C ASP A 336 -8.24 -12.19 8.10
N TYR A 337 -6.99 -12.65 8.07
CA TYR A 337 -6.60 -13.99 7.67
C TYR A 337 -5.39 -14.44 8.50
N PRO A 338 -5.13 -15.76 8.63
CA PRO A 338 -3.96 -16.28 9.33
C PRO A 338 -2.66 -15.73 8.73
N ASP A 339 -1.65 -15.54 9.57
CA ASP A 339 -0.28 -15.14 9.19
C ASP A 339 -0.16 -13.86 8.37
N GLN A 340 -1.15 -12.96 8.46
CA GLN A 340 -1.06 -11.66 7.81
C GLN A 340 0.09 -10.82 8.38
N LEU A 341 0.72 -10.00 7.50
CA LEU A 341 1.89 -9.19 7.84
C LEU A 341 1.62 -8.21 9.00
N VAL A 342 0.48 -7.54 8.96
CA VAL A 342 0.00 -6.64 10.02
C VAL A 342 -1.16 -7.32 10.72
N PRO A 343 -1.03 -7.70 12.00
CA PRO A 343 -2.05 -8.48 12.71
C PRO A 343 -3.38 -7.74 12.78
N HIS A 344 -4.46 -8.46 12.49
CA HIS A 344 -5.84 -7.94 12.54
C HIS A 344 -6.06 -6.64 11.72
N ALA A 345 -5.32 -6.47 10.60
CA ALA A 345 -5.41 -5.28 9.77
C ALA A 345 -6.64 -5.27 8.83
N GLY A 346 -7.38 -6.35 8.71
CA GLY A 346 -8.61 -6.41 7.92
C GLY A 346 -9.65 -5.39 8.39
N LEU A 347 -10.48 -4.90 7.45
CA LEU A 347 -11.66 -4.10 7.78
C LEU A 347 -12.84 -4.97 8.24
N LEU A 348 -12.79 -6.25 7.92
CA LEU A 348 -13.70 -7.28 8.39
C LEU A 348 -12.92 -8.28 9.25
N ARG A 349 -13.62 -8.94 10.17
CA ARG A 349 -13.07 -10.10 10.88
C ARG A 349 -12.99 -11.31 9.96
N MET A 350 -12.41 -12.41 10.41
CA MET A 350 -12.28 -13.65 9.63
C MET A 350 -13.64 -14.23 9.19
N ASP A 351 -14.70 -14.00 9.95
CA ASP A 351 -16.08 -14.38 9.64
C ASP A 351 -16.79 -13.38 8.71
N LEU A 352 -16.08 -12.38 8.17
CA LEU A 352 -16.58 -11.28 7.35
C LEU A 352 -17.53 -10.32 8.11
N ALA A 353 -17.57 -10.34 9.44
CA ALA A 353 -18.25 -9.35 10.23
C ALA A 353 -17.52 -7.99 10.17
N PRO A 354 -18.24 -6.87 9.92
CA PRO A 354 -17.61 -5.58 9.75
C PRO A 354 -17.08 -5.02 11.07
N LYS A 355 -15.80 -4.62 11.07
CA LYS A 355 -15.17 -3.87 12.16
C LYS A 355 -15.62 -2.40 12.13
N THR A 356 -15.25 -1.65 13.16
CA THR A 356 -15.50 -0.21 13.26
C THR A 356 -14.86 0.53 12.08
N ALA A 357 -13.64 0.17 11.68
CA ALA A 357 -12.94 0.78 10.56
C ALA A 357 -13.69 0.65 9.22
N TYR A 358 -14.34 -0.49 8.96
CA TYR A 358 -15.19 -0.65 7.76
C TYR A 358 -16.37 0.33 7.76
N LYS A 359 -17.03 0.50 8.90
CA LYS A 359 -18.17 1.42 9.04
C LYS A 359 -17.72 2.88 8.88
N THR A 360 -16.57 3.22 9.46
CA THR A 360 -15.95 4.55 9.32
C THR A 360 -15.62 4.86 7.86
N LEU A 361 -14.96 3.94 7.15
CA LEU A 361 -14.63 4.12 5.75
C LEU A 361 -15.88 4.30 4.87
N THR A 362 -16.91 3.47 5.06
CA THR A 362 -18.16 3.58 4.30
C THR A 362 -18.86 4.91 4.53
N LYS A 363 -18.81 5.44 5.76
CA LYS A 363 -19.34 6.77 6.08
C LYS A 363 -18.57 7.87 5.38
N ILE A 364 -17.23 7.88 5.51
CA ILE A 364 -16.36 8.86 4.84
C ILE A 364 -16.60 8.85 3.33
N ARG A 365 -16.62 7.66 2.72
CA ARG A 365 -16.93 7.51 1.31
C ARG A 365 -18.28 8.13 0.92
N SER A 366 -19.30 7.86 1.69
CA SER A 366 -20.65 8.43 1.47
C SER A 366 -20.65 9.95 1.55
N ASP A 367 -19.94 10.50 2.54
CA ASP A 367 -19.89 11.95 2.76
C ASP A 367 -19.09 12.67 1.65
N LEU A 368 -18.01 12.04 1.14
CA LEU A 368 -17.18 12.60 0.09
C LEU A 368 -17.80 12.45 -1.31
N LEU A 369 -18.35 11.28 -1.64
CA LEU A 369 -18.86 10.99 -2.98
C LEU A 369 -20.38 11.23 -3.12
N GLY A 370 -21.14 11.30 -2.01
CA GLY A 370 -22.58 11.53 -1.98
C GLY A 370 -22.99 13.00 -2.12
N GLY A 371 -22.12 13.94 -1.80
CA GLY A 371 -22.41 15.38 -1.84
C GLY A 371 -22.67 15.92 -3.25
N GLY A 372 -22.03 15.34 -4.29
CA GLY A 372 -22.21 15.77 -5.69
C GLY A 372 -23.60 15.48 -6.28
N ARG A 373 -24.34 14.51 -5.75
CA ARG A 373 -25.70 14.21 -6.23
C ARG A 373 -26.78 15.17 -5.75
N LYS A 374 -26.57 15.90 -4.65
CA LYS A 374 -27.53 16.87 -4.12
C LYS A 374 -27.43 18.24 -4.78
N GLN A 375 -26.27 18.65 -5.25
CA GLN A 375 -26.11 19.94 -5.96
C GLN A 375 -26.61 19.89 -7.40
N ALA A 376 -26.40 18.78 -8.13
CA ALA A 376 -26.90 18.65 -9.50
C ALA A 376 -28.46 18.65 -9.62
N ARG A 377 -29.18 18.37 -8.52
CA ARG A 377 -30.64 18.45 -8.48
C ARG A 377 -31.21 19.81 -8.10
N LYS A 378 -30.39 20.76 -7.63
CA LYS A 378 -30.83 22.12 -7.26
C LYS A 378 -30.62 23.17 -8.37
N THR A 379 -29.94 22.81 -9.47
CA THR A 379 -29.69 23.72 -10.60
C THR A 379 -30.62 23.45 -11.79
N VAL A 380 -31.62 22.60 -11.64
CA VAL A 380 -32.67 22.37 -12.63
C VAL A 380 -34.02 22.55 -11.92
N LEU A 381 -34.33 23.80 -11.57
CA LEU A 381 -35.67 24.34 -11.32
C LEU A 381 -35.66 25.83 -11.63
#